data_1cda271554651528c48cb2d3e799fb6e
#
_entry.id   1cda271554651528c48cb2d3e799fb6e
#
_cell.length_a   1.000
_cell.length_b   1.000
_cell.length_c   1.000
_cell.angle_alpha   90.00
_cell.angle_beta   90.00
_cell.angle_gamma   90.00
#
_symmetry.space_group_name_H-M   'P 1'
#
loop_
_entity.id
_entity.type
_entity.pdbx_description
1 polymer ?
#
loop_
_entity_poly.entity_id
_entity_poly.type
_entity_poly.pdbx_seq_one_letter_code
_entity_poly.pdbx_strand_id
1 'polypeptide(L)'
;GSFQLASCVFLNGGLFPETHRAKKKKKLLLSPLGWMIGRAFGRNALADSFKQIFGPGTRPCESALDDFWSLIENNDGPRILHKLIAYIPQRRQQRERWVAAMQRGEVPLRVIDGEVDPISGGHMVARYRELIADADTVLLANIGHYPQVEAPVQVLKHYLAFREGIESNQDRLWELAYAGAGLPAMRVPR
;
A
#
# COMPACT_ATOMS: atom_id res chain seq x y z
N GLY A 1 0.74 8.82 -24.12
CA GLY A 1 1.55 9.81 -23.42
C GLY A 1 2.22 9.18 -22.23
N SER A 2 3.50 9.45 -22.04
CA SER A 2 4.23 9.07 -20.83
C SER A 2 3.93 10.11 -19.74
N PHE A 3 3.55 9.67 -18.54
CA PHE A 3 3.50 10.53 -17.37
C PHE A 3 4.77 10.31 -16.52
N GLN A 4 5.21 11.35 -15.85
CA GLN A 4 6.34 11.28 -14.94
C GLN A 4 5.85 11.09 -13.51
N LEU A 5 6.32 10.03 -12.85
CA LEU A 5 5.95 9.75 -11.46
C LEU A 5 6.76 10.65 -10.53
N ALA A 6 6.10 11.53 -9.79
CA ALA A 6 6.75 12.47 -8.88
C ALA A 6 7.12 11.84 -7.52
N SER A 7 6.28 10.95 -7.01
CA SER A 7 6.50 10.21 -5.75
C SER A 7 5.55 9.02 -5.66
N CYS A 8 5.81 8.09 -4.73
CA CYS A 8 4.93 6.98 -4.47
C CYS A 8 4.81 6.71 -2.96
N VAL A 9 3.58 6.50 -2.49
CA VAL A 9 3.30 6.08 -1.12
C VAL A 9 2.59 4.73 -1.13
N PHE A 10 3.14 3.77 -0.41
CA PHE A 10 2.55 2.44 -0.23
C PHE A 10 1.81 2.38 1.11
N LEU A 11 0.57 1.88 1.08
CA LEU A 11 -0.25 1.64 2.27
C LEU A 11 -0.49 0.13 2.41
N ASN A 12 0.10 -0.50 3.40
CA ASN A 12 0.03 -1.95 3.66
C ASN A 12 0.17 -2.82 2.40
N GLY A 13 1.04 -2.39 1.49
CA GLY A 13 1.34 -3.14 0.27
C GLY A 13 2.18 -4.37 0.56
N GLY A 14 1.75 -5.55 0.12
CA GLY A 14 2.61 -6.73 0.18
C GLY A 14 3.72 -6.67 -0.86
N LEU A 15 4.75 -5.86 -0.66
CA LEU A 15 5.80 -5.57 -1.64
C LEU A 15 6.67 -6.79 -1.97
N PHE A 16 6.87 -7.67 -0.98
CA PHE A 16 7.76 -8.83 -1.11
C PHE A 16 6.98 -10.14 -0.99
N PRO A 17 7.10 -11.07 -1.95
CA PRO A 17 6.41 -12.36 -1.89
C PRO A 17 6.85 -13.23 -0.70
N GLU A 18 8.08 -13.08 -0.24
CA GLU A 18 8.63 -13.81 0.91
C GLU A 18 8.02 -13.40 2.25
N THR A 19 7.56 -12.16 2.37
CA THR A 19 6.92 -11.66 3.61
C THR A 19 5.41 -11.86 3.62
N HIS A 20 4.81 -12.18 2.45
CA HIS A 20 3.37 -12.27 2.33
C HIS A 20 2.81 -13.51 3.03
N ARG A 21 2.10 -13.31 4.13
CA ARG A 21 1.48 -14.38 4.92
C ARG A 21 0.05 -14.68 4.41
N ALA A 22 -0.05 -15.29 3.21
CA ALA A 22 -1.34 -15.67 2.65
C ALA A 22 -2.04 -16.75 3.49
N LYS A 23 -3.28 -16.46 3.93
CA LYS A 23 -4.11 -17.44 4.64
C LYS A 23 -4.49 -18.60 3.72
N LYS A 24 -4.71 -19.80 4.29
CA LYS A 24 -5.06 -21.04 3.56
C LYS A 24 -6.25 -20.86 2.61
N LYS A 25 -7.27 -20.07 3.00
CA LYS A 25 -8.45 -19.76 2.16
C LYS A 25 -8.08 -19.07 0.85
N LYS A 26 -7.04 -18.20 0.82
CA LYS A 26 -6.58 -17.54 -0.41
C LYS A 26 -5.96 -18.53 -1.41
N LYS A 27 -5.30 -19.60 -0.93
CA LYS A 27 -4.76 -20.64 -1.81
C LYS A 27 -5.87 -21.40 -2.53
N LEU A 28 -7.03 -21.56 -1.89
CA LEU A 28 -8.17 -22.25 -2.47
C LEU A 28 -8.82 -21.44 -3.61
N LEU A 29 -8.83 -20.10 -3.52
CA LEU A 29 -9.26 -19.22 -4.61
C LEU A 29 -8.37 -19.32 -5.86
N LEU A 30 -7.09 -19.67 -5.70
CA LEU A 30 -6.15 -19.90 -6.82
C LEU A 30 -6.29 -21.29 -7.45
N SER A 31 -7.13 -22.18 -6.90
CA SER A 31 -7.40 -23.49 -7.46
C SER A 31 -8.36 -23.41 -8.67
N PRO A 32 -8.47 -24.47 -9.48
CA PRO A 32 -9.46 -24.54 -10.56
C PRO A 32 -10.92 -24.34 -10.12
N LEU A 33 -11.22 -24.60 -8.84
CA LEU A 33 -12.54 -24.37 -8.22
C LEU A 33 -12.70 -22.96 -7.62
N GLY A 34 -11.72 -22.10 -7.79
CA GLY A 34 -11.71 -20.76 -7.20
C GLY A 34 -12.91 -19.88 -7.59
N TRP A 35 -13.45 -20.07 -8.79
CA TRP A 35 -14.64 -19.38 -9.25
C TRP A 35 -15.90 -19.73 -8.44
N MET A 36 -16.06 -20.99 -8.02
CA MET A 36 -17.17 -21.42 -7.14
C MET A 36 -17.03 -20.81 -5.76
N ILE A 37 -15.81 -20.79 -5.23
CA ILE A 37 -15.53 -20.23 -3.91
C ILE A 37 -15.75 -18.71 -3.92
N GLY A 38 -15.35 -18.03 -5.00
CA GLY A 38 -15.63 -16.61 -5.17
C GLY A 38 -17.13 -16.33 -5.15
N ARG A 39 -17.94 -17.10 -5.86
CA ARG A 39 -19.41 -16.94 -5.86
C ARG A 39 -20.05 -17.17 -4.49
N ALA A 40 -19.47 -18.05 -3.67
CA ALA A 40 -19.95 -18.32 -2.32
C ALA A 40 -19.44 -17.27 -1.30
N PHE A 41 -18.61 -16.33 -1.73
CA PHE A 41 -18.13 -15.27 -0.85
C PHE A 41 -19.25 -14.24 -0.64
N GLY A 42 -19.64 -14.05 0.59
CA GLY A 42 -20.71 -13.13 0.99
C GLY A 42 -20.26 -12.16 2.09
N ARG A 43 -21.15 -11.25 2.45
CA ARG A 43 -20.95 -10.22 3.48
C ARG A 43 -20.40 -10.78 4.79
N ASN A 44 -20.94 -11.91 5.27
CA ASN A 44 -20.48 -12.53 6.52
C ASN A 44 -19.02 -13.01 6.41
N ALA A 45 -18.61 -13.55 5.27
CA ALA A 45 -17.22 -13.94 5.02
C ALA A 45 -16.30 -12.72 4.96
N LEU A 46 -16.77 -11.58 4.45
CA LEU A 46 -16.08 -10.31 4.51
C LEU A 46 -15.89 -9.85 5.97
N ALA A 47 -16.97 -9.84 6.77
CA ALA A 47 -16.95 -9.48 8.17
C ALA A 47 -15.92 -10.31 8.96
N ASP A 48 -15.92 -11.63 8.77
CA ASP A 48 -14.96 -12.52 9.41
C ASP A 48 -13.51 -12.30 8.94
N SER A 49 -13.34 -11.91 7.70
CA SER A 49 -12.02 -11.50 7.19
C SER A 49 -11.55 -10.22 7.86
N PHE A 50 -12.41 -9.22 7.97
CA PHE A 50 -12.08 -7.93 8.57
C PHE A 50 -11.74 -8.03 10.06
N LYS A 51 -12.48 -8.86 10.83
CA LYS A 51 -12.12 -9.17 12.22
C LYS A 51 -10.68 -9.65 12.40
N GLN A 52 -10.08 -10.22 11.36
CA GLN A 52 -8.76 -10.83 11.42
C GLN A 52 -7.63 -9.94 10.88
N ILE A 53 -7.95 -8.91 10.10
CA ILE A 53 -6.96 -8.06 9.43
C ILE A 53 -6.99 -6.61 9.85
N PHE A 54 -8.09 -6.14 10.45
CA PHE A 54 -8.16 -4.85 11.12
C PHE A 54 -7.46 -4.88 12.48
N GLY A 55 -7.01 -3.74 12.94
CA GLY A 55 -6.50 -3.57 14.29
C GLY A 55 -7.56 -3.88 15.36
N PRO A 56 -7.16 -4.20 16.59
CA PRO A 56 -8.08 -4.65 17.64
C PRO A 56 -9.12 -3.59 18.04
N GLY A 57 -8.79 -2.31 17.91
CA GLY A 57 -9.67 -1.18 18.26
C GLY A 57 -10.29 -0.45 17.08
N THR A 58 -10.03 -0.87 15.84
CA THR A 58 -10.38 -0.12 14.63
C THR A 58 -11.25 -0.91 13.66
N ARG A 59 -11.89 -1.97 14.14
CA ARG A 59 -12.82 -2.79 13.34
C ARG A 59 -13.96 -1.95 12.80
N PRO A 60 -14.35 -2.11 11.51
CA PRO A 60 -15.46 -1.36 10.96
C PRO A 60 -16.76 -1.68 11.67
N CYS A 61 -17.60 -0.67 11.84
CA CYS A 61 -18.98 -0.86 12.28
C CYS A 61 -19.84 -1.53 11.18
N GLU A 62 -21.06 -1.93 11.51
CA GLU A 62 -21.93 -2.65 10.56
C GLU A 62 -22.23 -1.81 9.31
N SER A 63 -22.45 -0.49 9.44
CA SER A 63 -22.70 0.38 8.28
C SER A 63 -21.49 0.48 7.37
N ALA A 64 -20.27 0.62 7.92
CA ALA A 64 -19.05 0.62 7.12
C ALA A 64 -18.81 -0.73 6.43
N LEU A 65 -19.18 -1.83 7.09
CA LEU A 65 -19.12 -3.17 6.48
C LEU A 65 -20.12 -3.31 5.32
N ASP A 66 -21.31 -2.70 5.43
CA ASP A 66 -22.31 -2.66 4.35
C ASP A 66 -21.80 -1.84 3.16
N ASP A 67 -21.14 -0.72 3.41
CA ASP A 67 -20.51 0.09 2.35
C ASP A 67 -19.43 -0.71 1.60
N PHE A 68 -18.54 -1.39 2.34
CA PHE A 68 -17.54 -2.27 1.72
C PHE A 68 -18.18 -3.41 0.92
N TRP A 69 -19.24 -4.00 1.45
CA TRP A 69 -19.93 -5.07 0.76
C TRP A 69 -20.60 -4.58 -0.52
N SER A 70 -21.26 -3.44 -0.50
CA SER A 70 -21.87 -2.82 -1.67
C SER A 70 -20.87 -2.60 -2.82
N LEU A 71 -19.64 -2.16 -2.47
CA LEU A 71 -18.57 -2.00 -3.46
C LEU A 71 -18.11 -3.34 -4.04
N ILE A 72 -17.99 -4.38 -3.20
CA ILE A 72 -17.55 -5.72 -3.62
C ILE A 72 -18.63 -6.40 -4.47
N GLU A 73 -19.89 -6.25 -4.12
CA GLU A 73 -21.03 -6.87 -4.81
C GLU A 73 -21.31 -6.22 -6.17
N ASN A 74 -20.93 -4.95 -6.32
CA ASN A 74 -21.15 -4.20 -7.56
C ASN A 74 -20.62 -4.96 -8.77
N ASN A 75 -21.43 -5.00 -9.84
CA ASN A 75 -21.14 -5.73 -11.08
C ASN A 75 -20.74 -7.22 -10.88
N ASP A 76 -21.34 -7.87 -9.88
CA ASP A 76 -21.09 -9.29 -9.57
C ASP A 76 -19.61 -9.56 -9.23
N GLY A 77 -18.99 -8.62 -8.48
CA GLY A 77 -17.57 -8.66 -8.11
C GLY A 77 -17.09 -9.97 -7.46
N PRO A 78 -17.89 -10.67 -6.61
CA PRO A 78 -17.50 -11.97 -6.06
C PRO A 78 -17.10 -13.01 -7.12
N ARG A 79 -17.68 -12.98 -8.32
CA ARG A 79 -17.34 -13.90 -9.42
C ARG A 79 -15.91 -13.78 -9.93
N ILE A 80 -15.30 -12.59 -9.78
CA ILE A 80 -13.95 -12.34 -10.30
C ILE A 80 -12.87 -12.39 -9.20
N LEU A 81 -13.22 -12.64 -7.94
CA LEU A 81 -12.25 -12.68 -6.84
C LEU A 81 -11.09 -13.66 -7.10
N HIS A 82 -11.36 -14.81 -7.71
CA HIS A 82 -10.34 -15.78 -8.10
C HIS A 82 -9.36 -15.25 -9.16
N LYS A 83 -9.81 -14.32 -10.02
CA LYS A 83 -8.93 -13.64 -11.00
C LYS A 83 -8.12 -12.53 -10.34
N LEU A 84 -8.77 -11.75 -9.48
CA LEU A 84 -8.08 -10.65 -8.77
C LEU A 84 -6.92 -11.14 -7.90
N ILE A 85 -7.07 -12.31 -7.26
CA ILE A 85 -6.02 -12.86 -6.40
C ILE A 85 -4.79 -13.37 -7.17
N ALA A 86 -4.84 -13.45 -8.50
CA ALA A 86 -3.73 -13.88 -9.35
C ALA A 86 -2.50 -12.96 -9.27
N TYR A 87 -2.60 -11.77 -8.67
CA TYR A 87 -1.45 -10.91 -8.37
C TYR A 87 -0.43 -11.59 -7.44
N ILE A 88 -0.83 -12.57 -6.63
CA ILE A 88 0.07 -13.26 -5.70
C ILE A 88 1.17 -14.05 -6.44
N PRO A 89 0.87 -14.95 -7.40
CA PRO A 89 1.90 -15.58 -8.21
C PRO A 89 2.66 -14.59 -9.10
N GLN A 90 2.01 -13.57 -9.66
CA GLN A 90 2.67 -12.54 -10.46
C GLN A 90 3.74 -11.79 -9.66
N ARG A 91 3.49 -11.49 -8.39
CA ARG A 91 4.47 -10.87 -7.49
C ARG A 91 5.74 -11.71 -7.35
N ARG A 92 5.62 -13.03 -7.29
CA ARG A 92 6.78 -13.94 -7.25
C ARG A 92 7.57 -13.90 -8.56
N GLN A 93 6.89 -13.94 -9.69
CA GLN A 93 7.51 -13.91 -11.01
C GLN A 93 8.23 -12.59 -11.29
N GLN A 94 7.68 -11.46 -10.82
CA GLN A 94 8.20 -10.12 -11.09
C GLN A 94 9.05 -9.55 -9.92
N ARG A 95 9.34 -10.36 -8.90
CA ARG A 95 9.99 -9.91 -7.67
C ARG A 95 11.26 -9.11 -7.92
N GLU A 96 12.18 -9.64 -8.69
CA GLU A 96 13.47 -9.01 -8.94
C GLU A 96 13.30 -7.66 -9.65
N ARG A 97 12.45 -7.62 -10.67
CA ARG A 97 12.18 -6.40 -11.43
C ARG A 97 11.56 -5.31 -10.55
N TRP A 98 10.59 -5.67 -9.72
CA TRP A 98 9.88 -4.68 -8.88
C TRP A 98 10.73 -4.21 -7.71
N VAL A 99 11.49 -5.11 -7.09
CA VAL A 99 12.42 -4.74 -6.01
C VAL A 99 13.56 -3.86 -6.56
N ALA A 100 14.14 -4.22 -7.69
CA ALA A 100 15.18 -3.41 -8.32
C ALA A 100 14.68 -1.99 -8.68
N ALA A 101 13.41 -1.84 -9.07
CA ALA A 101 12.84 -0.51 -9.32
C ALA A 101 12.80 0.37 -8.06
N MET A 102 12.45 -0.21 -6.90
CA MET A 102 12.50 0.51 -5.63
C MET A 102 13.94 0.81 -5.18
N GLN A 103 14.87 -0.15 -5.38
CA GLN A 103 16.28 0.01 -5.01
C GLN A 103 17.01 1.09 -5.80
N ARG A 104 16.60 1.35 -7.06
CA ARG A 104 17.22 2.43 -7.85
C ARG A 104 16.98 3.82 -7.29
N GLY A 105 15.94 4.02 -6.48
CA GLY A 105 15.68 5.30 -5.83
C GLY A 105 15.36 6.46 -6.79
N GLU A 106 14.94 6.17 -8.02
CA GLU A 106 14.62 7.19 -9.04
C GLU A 106 13.39 8.03 -8.67
N VAL A 107 12.56 7.51 -7.78
CA VAL A 107 11.32 8.15 -7.31
C VAL A 107 11.30 8.11 -5.78
N PRO A 108 11.03 9.24 -5.11
CA PRO A 108 10.84 9.24 -3.66
C PRO A 108 9.72 8.26 -3.25
N LEU A 109 10.03 7.38 -2.30
CA LEU A 109 9.12 6.35 -1.82
C LEU A 109 8.90 6.50 -0.32
N ARG A 110 7.65 6.34 0.13
CA ARG A 110 7.30 6.17 1.54
C ARG A 110 6.40 4.97 1.73
N VAL A 111 6.62 4.23 2.80
CA VAL A 111 5.72 3.17 3.27
C VAL A 111 5.01 3.65 4.54
N ILE A 112 3.67 3.60 4.57
CA ILE A 112 2.86 3.87 5.76
C ILE A 112 2.04 2.62 6.04
N ASP A 113 2.41 1.84 7.04
CA ASP A 113 1.82 0.54 7.31
C ASP A 113 1.23 0.46 8.72
N GLY A 114 0.16 -0.32 8.84
CA GLY A 114 -0.36 -0.75 10.13
C GLY A 114 0.54 -1.83 10.73
N GLU A 115 1.03 -1.60 11.93
CA GLU A 115 2.00 -2.48 12.60
C GLU A 115 1.48 -3.89 12.80
N VAL A 116 0.20 -4.02 13.19
CA VAL A 116 -0.43 -5.30 13.55
C VAL A 116 -1.09 -6.01 12.37
N ASP A 117 -0.93 -5.52 11.13
CA ASP A 117 -1.42 -6.22 9.96
C ASP A 117 -0.78 -7.61 9.84
N PRO A 118 -1.58 -8.69 9.88
CA PRO A 118 -1.05 -10.05 9.80
C PRO A 118 -0.59 -10.44 8.39
N ILE A 119 -0.89 -9.64 7.36
CA ILE A 119 -0.61 -9.94 5.95
C ILE A 119 0.70 -9.29 5.50
N SER A 120 0.84 -7.99 5.74
CA SER A 120 1.96 -7.16 5.26
C SER A 120 2.30 -6.00 6.21
N GLY A 121 2.22 -6.20 7.52
CA GLY A 121 2.52 -5.18 8.53
C GLY A 121 3.99 -5.05 8.87
N GLY A 122 4.32 -4.92 10.16
CA GLY A 122 5.68 -4.65 10.64
C GLY A 122 6.76 -5.59 10.09
N HIS A 123 6.42 -6.86 9.83
CA HIS A 123 7.35 -7.83 9.22
C HIS A 123 7.69 -7.50 7.75
N MET A 124 6.77 -6.90 7.00
CA MET A 124 7.03 -6.43 5.64
C MET A 124 7.89 -5.17 5.68
N VAL A 125 7.60 -4.24 6.58
CA VAL A 125 8.40 -3.02 6.76
C VAL A 125 9.82 -3.34 7.21
N ALA A 126 10.03 -4.33 8.08
CA ALA A 126 11.35 -4.80 8.44
C ALA A 126 12.13 -5.27 7.20
N ARG A 127 11.50 -6.05 6.33
CA ARG A 127 12.11 -6.51 5.08
C ARG A 127 12.36 -5.36 4.10
N TYR A 128 11.48 -4.37 4.05
CA TYR A 128 11.68 -3.17 3.23
C TYR A 128 12.94 -2.42 3.66
N ARG A 129 13.13 -2.22 4.97
CA ARG A 129 14.33 -1.57 5.53
C ARG A 129 15.63 -2.33 5.27
N GLU A 130 15.58 -3.66 5.14
CA GLU A 130 16.76 -4.46 4.79
C GLU A 130 17.16 -4.31 3.33
N LEU A 131 16.20 -4.09 2.43
CA LEU A 131 16.42 -4.12 0.98
C LEU A 131 16.58 -2.74 0.35
N ILE A 132 15.99 -1.71 0.95
CA ILE A 132 15.96 -0.36 0.40
C ILE A 132 16.84 0.55 1.26
N ALA A 133 17.84 1.13 0.64
CA ALA A 133 18.68 2.15 1.30
C ALA A 133 17.82 3.38 1.63
N ASP A 134 18.10 4.00 2.78
CA ASP A 134 17.39 5.19 3.26
C ASP A 134 15.86 5.03 3.29
N ALA A 135 15.39 3.84 3.67
CA ALA A 135 13.99 3.45 3.67
C ALA A 135 13.10 4.38 4.52
N ASP A 136 12.29 5.20 3.86
CA ASP A 136 11.31 6.08 4.51
C ASP A 136 10.05 5.30 4.87
N THR A 137 9.85 5.05 6.16
CA THR A 137 8.78 4.18 6.65
C THR A 137 8.10 4.73 7.89
N VAL A 138 6.79 4.56 7.97
CA VAL A 138 5.95 4.86 9.12
C VAL A 138 5.19 3.61 9.53
N LEU A 139 5.28 3.21 10.79
CA LEU A 139 4.47 2.16 11.38
C LEU A 139 3.43 2.79 12.32
N LEU A 140 2.15 2.52 12.06
CA LEU A 140 1.03 2.97 12.85
C LEU A 140 0.68 1.90 13.88
N ALA A 141 0.92 2.20 15.16
CA ALA A 141 0.68 1.27 16.25
C ALA A 141 -0.79 0.87 16.36
N ASN A 142 -1.05 -0.42 16.60
CA ASN A 142 -2.39 -1.01 16.73
C ASN A 142 -3.30 -0.89 15.49
N ILE A 143 -2.77 -0.47 14.34
CA ILE A 143 -3.49 -0.38 13.06
C ILE A 143 -3.22 -1.63 12.24
N GLY A 144 -4.25 -2.11 11.56
CA GLY A 144 -4.23 -3.33 10.74
C GLY A 144 -3.99 -3.04 9.25
N HIS A 145 -4.70 -3.80 8.40
CA HIS A 145 -4.45 -3.89 6.96
C HIS A 145 -4.96 -2.70 6.15
N TYR A 146 -5.83 -1.87 6.70
CA TYR A 146 -6.43 -0.73 6.01
C TYR A 146 -6.14 0.60 6.73
N PRO A 147 -4.86 1.03 6.83
CA PRO A 147 -4.49 2.20 7.61
C PRO A 147 -5.24 3.47 7.17
N GLN A 148 -5.57 3.61 5.88
CA GLN A 148 -6.35 4.73 5.36
C GLN A 148 -7.81 4.75 5.85
N VAL A 149 -8.33 3.62 6.32
CA VAL A 149 -9.68 3.49 6.90
C VAL A 149 -9.62 3.52 8.42
N GLU A 150 -8.62 2.85 8.98
CA GLU A 150 -8.46 2.66 10.42
C GLU A 150 -7.92 3.91 11.13
N ALA A 151 -7.04 4.67 10.45
CA ALA A 151 -6.39 5.87 10.99
C ALA A 151 -6.22 6.97 9.93
N PRO A 152 -7.29 7.45 9.26
CA PRO A 152 -7.21 8.35 8.11
C PRO A 152 -6.46 9.65 8.42
N VAL A 153 -6.65 10.22 9.60
CA VAL A 153 -5.98 11.47 10.02
C VAL A 153 -4.46 11.25 10.14
N GLN A 154 -4.03 10.12 10.69
CA GLN A 154 -2.60 9.82 10.82
C GLN A 154 -1.97 9.56 9.45
N VAL A 155 -2.65 8.79 8.59
CA VAL A 155 -2.19 8.54 7.21
C VAL A 155 -2.05 9.85 6.45
N LEU A 156 -3.08 10.72 6.50
CA LEU A 156 -3.03 12.03 5.84
C LEU A 156 -1.88 12.90 6.35
N LYS A 157 -1.69 12.97 7.67
CA LYS A 157 -0.58 13.71 8.28
C LYS A 157 0.78 13.26 7.73
N HIS A 158 1.03 11.96 7.71
CA HIS A 158 2.29 11.41 7.23
C HIS A 158 2.45 11.56 5.71
N TYR A 159 1.36 11.46 4.96
CA TYR A 159 1.37 11.73 3.52
C TYR A 159 1.73 13.19 3.22
N LEU A 160 1.09 14.15 3.87
CA LEU A 160 1.36 15.57 3.66
C LEU A 160 2.80 15.94 4.04
N ALA A 161 3.28 15.47 5.21
CA ALA A 161 4.67 15.69 5.61
C ALA A 161 5.70 15.12 4.61
N PHE A 162 5.38 14.00 3.97
CA PHE A 162 6.21 13.45 2.90
C PHE A 162 6.22 14.34 1.66
N ARG A 163 5.07 14.83 1.25
CA ARG A 163 4.94 15.73 0.10
C ARG A 163 5.67 17.05 0.31
N GLU A 164 5.49 17.68 1.47
CA GLU A 164 6.17 18.91 1.86
C GLU A 164 7.70 18.75 1.86
N GLY A 165 8.20 17.60 2.35
CA GLY A 165 9.62 17.29 2.33
C GLY A 165 10.20 17.17 0.91
N ILE A 166 9.43 16.62 -0.04
CA ILE A 166 9.84 16.54 -1.46
C ILE A 166 9.88 17.93 -2.09
N GLU A 167 8.84 18.74 -1.89
CA GLU A 167 8.73 20.10 -2.43
C GLU A 167 9.86 20.97 -1.91
N SER A 168 10.10 20.98 -0.60
CA SER A 168 11.20 21.74 0.03
C SER A 168 12.58 21.32 -0.49
N ASN A 169 12.78 20.05 -0.76
CA ASN A 169 14.04 19.53 -1.29
C ASN A 169 14.24 19.93 -2.76
N GLN A 170 13.17 19.95 -3.56
CA GLN A 170 13.21 20.46 -4.93
C GLN A 170 13.53 21.95 -4.96
N ASP A 171 12.87 22.76 -4.15
CA ASP A 171 13.16 24.20 -4.04
C ASP A 171 14.62 24.46 -3.66
N ARG A 172 15.14 23.74 -2.67
CA ARG A 172 16.55 23.84 -2.27
C ARG A 172 17.52 23.45 -3.38
N LEU A 173 17.24 22.40 -4.14
CA LEU A 173 18.07 22.00 -5.28
C LEU A 173 18.06 23.05 -6.39
N TRP A 174 16.92 23.69 -6.63
CA TRP A 174 16.79 24.82 -7.54
C TRP A 174 17.64 26.00 -7.08
N GLU A 175 17.53 26.40 -5.82
CA GLU A 175 18.32 27.50 -5.23
C GLU A 175 19.84 27.25 -5.38
N LEU A 176 20.30 26.04 -5.08
CA LEU A 176 21.71 25.66 -5.25
C LEU A 176 22.17 25.69 -6.70
N ALA A 177 21.34 25.22 -7.63
CA ALA A 177 21.66 25.26 -9.06
C ALA A 177 21.75 26.69 -9.59
N TYR A 178 20.86 27.59 -9.18
CA TYR A 178 20.89 29.01 -9.57
C TYR A 178 22.04 29.77 -8.91
N ALA A 179 22.31 29.53 -7.65
CA ALA A 179 23.46 30.14 -6.96
C ALA A 179 24.79 29.75 -7.60
N GLY A 180 24.94 28.48 -8.01
CA GLY A 180 26.10 27.99 -8.73
C GLY A 180 26.24 28.58 -10.15
N ALA A 181 25.15 29.03 -10.77
CA ALA A 181 25.13 29.66 -12.09
C ALA A 181 25.26 31.19 -12.05
N GLY A 182 25.36 31.81 -10.86
CA GLY A 182 25.46 33.27 -10.69
C GLY A 182 24.17 34.03 -11.11
N LEU A 183 23.03 33.35 -11.17
CA LEU A 183 21.74 33.91 -11.54
C LEU A 183 20.93 34.32 -10.29
N PRO A 184 20.16 35.44 -10.35
CA PRO A 184 19.32 35.85 -9.24
C PRO A 184 18.21 34.81 -8.98
N ALA A 185 17.90 34.54 -7.73
CA ALA A 185 16.86 33.61 -7.32
C ALA A 185 15.50 33.99 -7.91
N MET A 186 15.02 33.22 -8.89
CA MET A 186 13.64 33.32 -9.36
C MET A 186 12.74 32.43 -8.52
N ARG A 187 11.67 32.97 -7.94
CA ARG A 187 10.62 32.16 -7.33
C ARG A 187 9.94 31.30 -8.41
N VAL A 188 9.93 29.99 -8.21
CA VAL A 188 9.15 29.07 -9.03
C VAL A 188 7.66 29.44 -8.89
N PRO A 189 6.91 29.67 -9.97
CA PRO A 189 5.46 29.86 -9.90
C PRO A 189 4.82 28.60 -9.33
N ARG A 190 3.97 28.74 -8.34
CA ARG A 190 3.17 27.66 -7.75
C ARG A 190 2.05 27.23 -8.68
#